data_55b0df07231ee996f12302a7b07dd0b9
#
_entry.id   55b0df07231ee996f12302a7b07dd0b9
#
_cell.length_a   1.000
_cell.length_b   1.000
_cell.length_c   1.000
_cell.angle_alpha   90.00
_cell.angle_beta   90.00
_cell.angle_gamma   90.00
#
_symmetry.space_group_name_H-M   'P 1'
#
loop_
_entity.id
_entity.type
_entity.pdbx_description
1 polymer ?
#
loop_
_entity_poly.entity_id
_entity_poly.type
_entity_poly.pdbx_seq_one_letter_code
_entity_poly.pdbx_strand_id
1 'polypeptide(L)'
;MPQESIPQSALSASPADSAAIQNALDTVRETLGMEVAYLSEFVQERAVFRAVSAPGLEAMIRPSQSMDLREVYCKHILDGGLPSLITDTSQHAIATDLPITQMIPIGSHLSVPVRRADGSVFGMFCFLSRHARPDLGQEDLTMVLAQSVGVGTRLFGAPDRATDRES
;
A
#
# COMPACT_ATOMS: atom_id res chain seq x y z
N MET A 1 -24.64 -1.16 13.89
CA MET A 1 -24.15 -1.50 13.48
C MET A 1 -23.26 -1.27 13.05
N PRO A 2 -23.18 -0.94 12.98
CA PRO A 2 -22.46 -1.18 12.24
C PRO A 2 -21.13 -1.33 12.09
N GLN A 3 -20.55 -1.42 12.86
CA GLN A 3 -19.27 -1.85 12.85
C GLN A 3 -19.03 -2.78 11.84
N GLU A 4 -19.96 -3.39 11.50
CA GLU A 4 -19.80 -4.24 10.44
C GLU A 4 -19.51 -3.52 9.22
N SER A 5 -19.43 -2.24 9.24
CA SER A 5 -19.02 -1.51 8.06
C SER A 5 -17.57 -1.82 7.68
N ILE A 6 -16.75 -2.42 8.56
CA ILE A 6 -15.40 -2.83 8.24
C ILE A 6 -15.39 -4.30 7.88
N PRO A 7 -15.09 -4.66 6.62
CA PRO A 7 -15.11 -6.06 6.22
C PRO A 7 -14.09 -6.90 6.99
N GLN A 8 -14.43 -8.16 7.19
CA GLN A 8 -13.52 -9.09 7.81
C GLN A 8 -12.36 -9.37 6.86
N SER A 9 -11.16 -9.47 7.40
CA SER A 9 -10.00 -9.81 6.62
C SER A 9 -9.98 -11.30 6.31
N ALA A 10 -9.56 -11.64 5.09
CA ALA A 10 -9.24 -13.01 4.77
C ALA A 10 -7.86 -13.38 5.30
N LEU A 11 -7.14 -12.41 5.84
CA LEU A 11 -5.78 -12.59 6.29
C LEU A 11 -5.77 -13.22 7.68
N SER A 12 -4.98 -14.30 7.83
CA SER A 12 -4.78 -14.97 9.10
C SER A 12 -3.33 -14.83 9.54
N ALA A 13 -2.89 -13.59 9.71
CA ALA A 13 -1.50 -13.34 10.08
C ALA A 13 -1.26 -13.77 11.53
N SER A 14 -0.17 -14.51 11.75
CA SER A 14 0.27 -14.81 13.10
C SER A 14 0.83 -13.54 13.73
N PRO A 15 0.99 -13.52 15.08
CA PRO A 15 1.66 -12.37 15.70
C PRO A 15 3.06 -12.12 15.14
N ALA A 16 3.79 -13.18 14.78
CA ALA A 16 5.12 -13.02 14.19
C ALA A 16 5.04 -12.38 12.82
N ASP A 17 4.04 -12.79 12.02
CA ASP A 17 3.84 -12.20 10.68
C ASP A 17 3.43 -10.75 10.80
N SER A 18 2.54 -10.43 11.74
CA SER A 18 2.11 -9.04 11.95
C SER A 18 3.28 -8.16 12.36
N ALA A 19 4.15 -8.67 13.24
CA ALA A 19 5.34 -7.93 13.65
C ALA A 19 6.30 -7.73 12.49
N ALA A 20 6.46 -8.75 11.64
CA ALA A 20 7.35 -8.66 10.50
C ALA A 20 6.83 -7.64 9.47
N ILE A 21 5.52 -7.61 9.27
CA ILE A 21 4.91 -6.64 8.36
C ILE A 21 5.11 -5.23 8.90
N GLN A 22 4.85 -5.02 10.19
CA GLN A 22 5.03 -3.70 10.79
C GLN A 22 6.49 -3.26 10.68
N ASN A 23 7.41 -4.19 10.93
CA ASN A 23 8.84 -3.91 10.80
C ASN A 23 9.22 -3.52 9.38
N ALA A 24 8.67 -4.22 8.39
CA ALA A 24 8.93 -3.90 6.99
C ALA A 24 8.42 -2.50 6.66
N LEU A 25 7.21 -2.16 7.11
CA LEU A 25 6.66 -0.83 6.88
C LEU A 25 7.55 0.23 7.50
N ASP A 26 7.93 0.05 8.77
CA ASP A 26 8.76 1.03 9.47
C ASP A 26 10.10 1.19 8.77
N THR A 27 10.76 0.08 8.45
CA THR A 27 12.11 0.10 7.89
C THR A 27 12.13 0.73 6.49
N VAL A 28 11.19 0.32 5.63
CA VAL A 28 11.14 0.85 4.27
C VAL A 28 10.75 2.32 4.29
N ARG A 29 9.76 2.67 5.14
CA ARG A 29 9.37 4.08 5.27
C ARG A 29 10.56 4.93 5.69
N GLU A 30 11.33 4.48 6.67
CA GLU A 30 12.50 5.24 7.15
C GLU A 30 13.59 5.30 6.08
N THR A 31 13.81 4.21 5.37
CA THR A 31 14.82 4.18 4.31
C THR A 31 14.48 5.16 3.20
N LEU A 32 13.19 5.26 2.84
CA LEU A 32 12.75 6.18 1.81
C LEU A 32 12.61 7.61 2.33
N GLY A 33 12.57 7.79 3.64
CA GLY A 33 12.30 9.10 4.22
C GLY A 33 10.87 9.55 4.02
N MET A 34 9.93 8.61 3.94
CA MET A 34 8.52 8.93 3.75
C MET A 34 7.83 9.07 5.10
N GLU A 35 6.69 9.76 5.11
CA GLU A 35 5.98 10.06 6.34
C GLU A 35 4.95 9.01 6.72
N VAL A 36 4.42 8.29 5.74
CA VAL A 36 3.35 7.32 5.96
C VAL A 36 3.63 6.07 5.14
N ALA A 37 3.43 4.91 5.75
CA ALA A 37 3.46 3.63 5.06
C ALA A 37 2.27 2.80 5.54
N TYR A 38 1.68 2.01 4.65
CA TYR A 38 0.61 1.14 5.07
C TYR A 38 0.46 -0.05 4.13
N LEU A 39 -0.11 -1.12 4.67
CA LEU A 39 -0.52 -2.28 3.91
C LEU A 39 -2.05 -2.28 3.89
N SER A 40 -2.63 -2.22 2.69
CA SER A 40 -4.07 -2.31 2.54
C SER A 40 -4.45 -3.66 1.99
N GLU A 41 -5.65 -4.09 2.34
CA GLU A 41 -6.25 -5.30 1.79
C GLU A 41 -7.49 -4.88 1.01
N PHE A 42 -7.65 -5.44 -0.19
CA PHE A 42 -8.84 -5.17 -0.99
C PHE A 42 -9.91 -6.18 -0.59
N VAL A 43 -10.99 -5.68 -0.01
CA VAL A 43 -12.11 -6.51 0.40
C VAL A 43 -13.36 -5.90 -0.22
N GLN A 44 -13.97 -6.63 -1.15
CA GLN A 44 -15.10 -6.12 -1.91
C GLN A 44 -14.65 -4.87 -2.65
N GLU A 45 -15.34 -3.77 -2.53
CA GLU A 45 -14.96 -2.54 -3.23
C GLU A 45 -14.23 -1.57 -2.30
N ARG A 46 -13.56 -2.08 -1.27
CA ARG A 46 -12.91 -1.23 -0.29
C ARG A 46 -11.45 -1.59 -0.10
N ALA A 47 -10.65 -0.58 0.22
CA ALA A 47 -9.28 -0.77 0.69
C ALA A 47 -9.31 -0.65 2.22
N VAL A 48 -8.92 -1.71 2.91
CA VAL A 48 -8.91 -1.75 4.38
C VAL A 48 -7.46 -1.68 4.83
N PHE A 49 -7.13 -0.69 5.65
CA PHE A 49 -5.76 -0.50 6.12
C PHE A 49 -5.48 -1.51 7.23
N ARG A 50 -4.64 -2.51 6.94
CA ARG A 50 -4.37 -3.60 7.89
C ARG A 50 -3.19 -3.30 8.80
N ALA A 51 -2.21 -2.54 8.33
CA ALA A 51 -1.07 -2.14 9.12
C ALA A 51 -0.65 -0.74 8.67
N VAL A 52 -0.23 0.10 9.60
CA VAL A 52 0.10 1.49 9.32
C VAL A 52 1.35 1.88 10.08
N SER A 53 2.24 2.62 9.42
CA SER A 53 3.41 3.25 10.03
C SER A 53 3.34 4.73 9.67
N ALA A 54 2.91 5.57 10.62
CA ALA A 54 2.67 6.98 10.34
C ALA A 54 2.93 7.82 11.61
N PRO A 55 4.19 7.85 12.08
CA PRO A 55 4.49 8.57 13.33
C PRO A 55 4.09 10.04 13.22
N GLY A 56 3.31 10.51 14.18
CA GLY A 56 2.84 11.89 14.19
C GLY A 56 1.60 12.14 13.34
N LEU A 57 1.18 11.18 12.54
CA LEU A 57 0.01 11.33 11.67
C LEU A 57 -1.08 10.32 11.98
N GLU A 58 -1.06 9.75 13.17
CA GLU A 58 -2.00 8.70 13.55
C GLU A 58 -3.45 9.20 13.57
N ALA A 59 -3.64 10.49 13.69
CA ALA A 59 -4.99 11.06 13.63
C ALA A 59 -5.55 11.03 12.22
N MET A 60 -4.69 10.95 11.22
CA MET A 60 -5.11 10.99 9.81
C MET A 60 -5.29 9.61 9.22
N ILE A 61 -4.50 8.62 9.65
CA ILE A 61 -4.57 7.28 9.09
C ILE A 61 -4.28 6.26 10.18
N ARG A 62 -5.14 5.27 10.31
CA ARG A 62 -5.08 4.27 11.38
C ARG A 62 -5.42 2.89 10.82
N PRO A 63 -4.90 1.83 11.47
CA PRO A 63 -5.33 0.47 11.12
C PRO A 63 -6.85 0.34 11.25
N SER A 64 -7.41 -0.51 10.43
CA SER A 64 -8.84 -0.84 10.37
C SER A 64 -9.70 0.24 9.73
N GLN A 65 -9.15 1.39 9.36
CA GLN A 65 -9.89 2.32 8.51
C GLN A 65 -10.08 1.69 7.14
N SER A 66 -11.15 2.07 6.45
CA SER A 66 -11.35 1.62 5.08
C SER A 66 -11.86 2.77 4.23
N MET A 67 -11.57 2.71 2.95
CA MET A 67 -12.03 3.69 1.98
C MET A 67 -12.49 2.95 0.73
N ASP A 68 -13.40 3.55 0.00
CA ASP A 68 -13.80 3.02 -1.31
C ASP A 68 -12.57 2.99 -2.21
N LEU A 69 -12.41 1.92 -3.00
CA LEU A 69 -11.24 1.78 -3.87
C LEU A 69 -11.10 2.94 -4.85
N ARG A 70 -12.21 3.59 -5.21
CA ARG A 70 -12.17 4.72 -6.13
C ARG A 70 -11.63 5.99 -5.47
N GLU A 71 -11.53 6.00 -4.14
CA GLU A 71 -11.08 7.17 -3.38
C GLU A 71 -9.61 7.16 -3.06
N VAL A 72 -8.91 6.08 -3.37
CA VAL A 72 -7.50 5.91 -3.06
C VAL A 72 -6.71 5.68 -4.33
N TYR A 73 -5.39 5.80 -4.24
CA TYR A 73 -4.51 5.69 -5.41
C TYR A 73 -4.47 4.28 -5.98
N CYS A 74 -4.67 3.28 -5.14
CA CYS A 74 -4.41 1.87 -5.48
C CYS A 74 -5.14 1.41 -6.73
N LYS A 75 -6.44 1.67 -6.79
CA LYS A 75 -7.25 1.25 -7.93
C LYS A 75 -6.78 1.92 -9.21
N HIS A 76 -6.46 3.20 -9.12
CA HIS A 76 -6.02 3.96 -10.30
C HIS A 76 -4.66 3.49 -10.79
N ILE A 77 -3.78 3.07 -9.87
CA ILE A 77 -2.49 2.53 -10.24
C ILE A 77 -2.66 1.17 -10.93
N LEU A 78 -3.50 0.31 -10.37
CA LEU A 78 -3.74 -1.01 -10.96
C LEU A 78 -4.39 -0.90 -12.32
N ASP A 79 -5.25 0.10 -12.53
CA ASP A 79 -5.94 0.30 -13.80
C ASP A 79 -5.09 1.07 -14.82
N GLY A 80 -3.91 1.54 -14.43
CA GLY A 80 -3.02 2.23 -15.35
C GLY A 80 -3.25 3.73 -15.45
N GLY A 81 -4.15 4.29 -14.65
CA GLY A 81 -4.40 5.74 -14.66
C GLY A 81 -3.37 6.55 -13.91
N LEU A 82 -2.64 5.92 -13.00
CA LEU A 82 -1.56 6.55 -12.25
C LEU A 82 -0.34 5.63 -12.24
N PRO A 83 0.87 6.19 -12.25
CA PRO A 83 2.07 5.35 -12.13
C PRO A 83 2.28 4.90 -10.68
N SER A 84 3.06 3.84 -10.51
CA SER A 84 3.40 3.32 -9.17
C SER A 84 4.19 4.33 -8.36
N LEU A 85 5.07 5.08 -9.01
CA LEU A 85 5.87 6.12 -8.34
C LEU A 85 5.40 7.49 -8.83
N ILE A 86 4.93 8.31 -7.90
CA ILE A 86 4.51 9.69 -8.18
C ILE A 86 5.39 10.59 -7.31
N THR A 87 6.31 11.29 -7.93
CA THR A 87 7.22 12.16 -7.20
C THR A 87 6.59 13.50 -6.84
N ASP A 88 5.55 13.89 -7.59
CA ASP A 88 4.84 15.14 -7.35
C ASP A 88 3.39 14.97 -7.81
N THR A 89 2.49 14.84 -6.83
CA THR A 89 1.08 14.59 -7.13
C THR A 89 0.43 15.75 -7.87
N SER A 90 0.97 16.96 -7.76
CA SER A 90 0.39 18.11 -8.43
C SER A 90 0.50 18.00 -9.96
N GLN A 91 1.34 17.09 -10.45
CA GLN A 91 1.48 16.83 -11.88
C GLN A 91 0.45 15.82 -12.40
N HIS A 92 -0.41 15.30 -11.52
CA HIS A 92 -1.38 14.27 -11.88
C HIS A 92 -2.77 14.70 -11.41
N ALA A 93 -3.62 15.08 -12.36
CA ALA A 93 -4.95 15.58 -12.03
C ALA A 93 -5.78 14.56 -11.25
N ILE A 94 -5.66 13.28 -11.63
CA ILE A 94 -6.40 12.22 -10.91
C ILE A 94 -6.01 12.23 -9.44
N ALA A 95 -4.70 12.30 -9.14
CA ALA A 95 -4.22 12.24 -7.77
C ALA A 95 -4.72 13.42 -6.94
N THR A 96 -4.69 14.63 -7.50
CA THR A 96 -5.09 15.81 -6.74
C THR A 96 -6.57 15.79 -6.38
N ASP A 97 -7.39 15.11 -7.18
CA ASP A 97 -8.83 15.08 -6.96
C ASP A 97 -9.30 13.95 -6.05
N LEU A 98 -8.41 13.02 -5.70
CA LEU A 98 -8.83 11.87 -4.88
C LEU A 98 -9.12 12.29 -3.42
N PRO A 99 -10.19 11.74 -2.83
CA PRO A 99 -10.52 12.06 -1.43
C PRO A 99 -9.38 11.78 -0.45
N ILE A 100 -8.58 10.74 -0.67
CA ILE A 100 -7.46 10.47 0.24
C ILE A 100 -6.44 11.61 0.21
N THR A 101 -6.26 12.27 -0.92
CA THR A 101 -5.36 13.42 -1.02
C THR A 101 -5.90 14.60 -0.22
N GLN A 102 -7.23 14.71 -0.12
CA GLN A 102 -7.84 15.74 0.71
C GLN A 102 -7.70 15.42 2.19
N MET A 103 -7.76 14.14 2.54
CA MET A 103 -7.64 13.70 3.93
C MET A 103 -6.19 13.83 4.42
N ILE A 104 -5.24 13.43 3.59
CA ILE A 104 -3.81 13.60 3.83
C ILE A 104 -3.29 14.39 2.65
N PRO A 105 -2.77 15.60 2.84
CA PRO A 105 -2.31 16.38 1.68
C PRO A 105 -1.06 15.73 1.08
N ILE A 106 -1.28 14.74 0.21
CA ILE A 106 -0.23 13.91 -0.32
C ILE A 106 0.54 14.66 -1.41
N GLY A 107 1.86 14.75 -1.27
CA GLY A 107 2.71 15.36 -2.27
C GLY A 107 3.48 14.36 -3.11
N SER A 108 3.72 13.15 -2.56
CA SER A 108 4.40 12.07 -3.27
C SER A 108 3.82 10.75 -2.81
N HIS A 109 3.90 9.74 -3.69
CA HIS A 109 3.25 8.45 -3.44
C HIS A 109 3.99 7.36 -4.19
N LEU A 110 4.22 6.22 -3.52
CA LEU A 110 4.84 5.07 -4.14
C LEU A 110 4.14 3.84 -3.60
N SER A 111 3.58 3.02 -4.48
CA SER A 111 2.90 1.81 -4.03
C SER A 111 3.01 0.72 -5.07
N VAL A 112 3.00 -0.51 -4.58
CA VAL A 112 3.11 -1.70 -5.41
C VAL A 112 2.14 -2.75 -4.89
N PRO A 113 1.66 -3.65 -5.76
CA PRO A 113 0.74 -4.69 -5.31
C PRO A 113 1.44 -5.74 -4.44
N VAL A 114 0.69 -6.28 -3.49
CA VAL A 114 1.06 -7.48 -2.75
C VAL A 114 0.20 -8.60 -3.30
N ARG A 115 0.84 -9.71 -3.73
CA ARG A 115 0.12 -10.77 -4.43
C ARG A 115 0.05 -12.03 -3.59
N ARG A 116 -1.05 -12.73 -3.75
CA ARG A 116 -1.22 -14.07 -3.20
C ARG A 116 -0.40 -15.06 -4.01
N ALA A 117 -0.30 -16.30 -3.52
CA ALA A 117 0.49 -17.32 -4.19
C ALA A 117 0.02 -17.58 -5.62
N ASP A 118 -1.28 -17.41 -5.89
CA ASP A 118 -1.84 -17.63 -7.22
C ASP A 118 -1.65 -16.43 -8.16
N GLY A 119 -0.99 -15.36 -7.69
CA GLY A 119 -0.74 -14.17 -8.49
C GLY A 119 -1.81 -13.10 -8.39
N SER A 120 -2.94 -13.40 -7.76
CA SER A 120 -3.99 -12.39 -7.59
C SER A 120 -3.55 -11.34 -6.59
N VAL A 121 -4.11 -10.13 -6.71
CA VAL A 121 -3.74 -9.01 -5.86
C VAL A 121 -4.50 -9.08 -4.55
N PHE A 122 -3.76 -9.19 -3.44
CA PHE A 122 -4.32 -9.10 -2.10
C PHE A 122 -4.65 -7.65 -1.74
N GLY A 123 -3.73 -6.76 -2.06
CA GLY A 123 -3.83 -5.35 -1.73
C GLY A 123 -2.57 -4.63 -2.14
N MET A 124 -2.26 -3.52 -1.47
CA MET A 124 -1.13 -2.69 -1.85
C MET A 124 -0.24 -2.38 -0.65
N PHE A 125 1.04 -2.26 -0.95
CA PHE A 125 2.10 -1.86 -0.02
C PHE A 125 2.43 -0.43 -0.41
N CYS A 126 2.08 0.54 0.44
CA CYS A 126 2.01 1.95 0.06
C CYS A 126 2.87 2.84 0.94
N PHE A 127 3.49 3.84 0.32
CA PHE A 127 4.34 4.82 0.99
C PHE A 127 4.00 6.20 0.44
N LEU A 128 3.90 7.20 1.31
CA LEU A 128 3.57 8.55 0.86
C LEU A 128 4.14 9.61 1.80
N SER A 129 4.25 10.81 1.29
CA SER A 129 4.65 11.99 2.05
C SER A 129 3.79 13.17 1.64
N ARG A 130 3.71 14.16 2.53
CA ARG A 130 2.97 15.39 2.23
C ARG A 130 3.75 16.32 1.32
N HIS A 131 4.99 15.98 1.01
CA HIS A 131 5.89 16.80 0.18
C HIS A 131 6.22 16.07 -1.10
N ALA A 132 6.45 16.82 -2.17
CA ALA A 132 6.98 16.23 -3.40
C ALA A 132 8.39 15.68 -3.13
N ARG A 133 8.72 14.60 -3.80
CA ARG A 133 10.00 13.89 -3.60
C ARG A 133 10.65 13.63 -4.96
N PRO A 134 11.18 14.67 -5.61
CA PRO A 134 11.83 14.49 -6.92
C PRO A 134 13.10 13.63 -6.86
N ASP A 135 13.59 13.37 -5.65
CA ASP A 135 14.78 12.53 -5.45
C ASP A 135 14.47 11.03 -5.59
N LEU A 136 13.21 10.63 -5.55
CA LEU A 136 12.86 9.21 -5.67
C LEU A 136 12.93 8.77 -7.13
N GLY A 137 13.37 7.53 -7.36
CA GLY A 137 13.53 7.02 -8.70
C GLY A 137 13.30 5.52 -8.79
N GLN A 138 13.73 4.96 -9.94
CA GLN A 138 13.49 3.56 -10.24
C GLN A 138 14.08 2.63 -9.20
N GLU A 139 15.22 3.00 -8.62
CA GLU A 139 15.85 2.15 -7.61
C GLU A 139 14.98 1.99 -6.38
N ASP A 140 14.30 3.08 -6.00
CA ASP A 140 13.39 3.03 -4.86
C ASP A 140 12.20 2.13 -5.17
N LEU A 141 11.65 2.24 -6.36
CA LEU A 141 10.54 1.40 -6.78
C LEU A 141 10.95 -0.07 -6.79
N THR A 142 12.14 -0.38 -7.29
CA THR A 142 12.64 -1.75 -7.34
C THR A 142 12.78 -2.32 -5.93
N MET A 143 13.30 -1.52 -5.01
CA MET A 143 13.45 -1.96 -3.62
C MET A 143 12.10 -2.25 -2.98
N VAL A 144 11.11 -1.39 -3.20
CA VAL A 144 9.77 -1.58 -2.63
C VAL A 144 9.10 -2.81 -3.24
N LEU A 145 9.31 -3.04 -4.55
CA LEU A 145 8.77 -4.24 -5.19
C LEU A 145 9.34 -5.51 -4.54
N ALA A 146 10.63 -5.52 -4.27
CA ALA A 146 11.26 -6.68 -3.63
C ALA A 146 10.68 -6.89 -2.23
N GLN A 147 10.44 -5.82 -1.50
CA GLN A 147 9.84 -5.93 -0.17
C GLN A 147 8.40 -6.45 -0.24
N SER A 148 7.64 -6.02 -1.25
CA SER A 148 6.25 -6.49 -1.37
C SER A 148 6.21 -7.98 -1.69
N VAL A 149 7.15 -8.49 -2.49
CA VAL A 149 7.26 -9.92 -2.76
C VAL A 149 7.52 -10.67 -1.44
N GLY A 150 8.41 -10.13 -0.61
CA GLY A 150 8.70 -10.74 0.68
C GLY A 150 7.49 -10.79 1.59
N VAL A 151 6.71 -9.72 1.63
CA VAL A 151 5.49 -9.66 2.42
C VAL A 151 4.49 -10.70 1.91
N GLY A 152 4.30 -10.78 0.60
CA GLY A 152 3.37 -11.76 0.03
C GLY A 152 3.79 -13.19 0.33
N THR A 153 5.09 -13.48 0.21
CA THR A 153 5.61 -14.81 0.50
C THR A 153 5.39 -15.17 1.97
N ARG A 154 5.62 -14.22 2.86
CA ARG A 154 5.43 -14.45 4.29
C ARG A 154 3.96 -14.73 4.62
N LEU A 155 3.04 -14.03 3.97
CA LEU A 155 1.62 -14.18 4.26
C LEU A 155 1.00 -15.38 3.58
N PHE A 156 1.41 -15.71 2.37
CA PHE A 156 0.71 -16.66 1.52
C PHE A 156 1.59 -17.80 1.01
N GLY A 157 2.87 -17.77 1.30
CA GLY A 157 3.81 -18.77 0.82
C GLY A 157 4.38 -18.37 -0.54
N ALA A 158 5.28 -19.21 -1.05
CA ALA A 158 5.96 -18.93 -2.30
C ALA A 158 4.95 -18.91 -3.46
N PRO A 159 5.21 -18.10 -4.50
CA PRO A 159 4.30 -18.07 -5.67
C PRO A 159 4.16 -19.45 -6.29
N ASP A 160 2.99 -19.69 -6.93
CA ASP A 160 2.73 -20.93 -7.60
C ASP A 160 3.77 -21.17 -8.72
N ARG A 161 4.16 -22.45 -8.90
CA ARG A 161 5.18 -22.76 -9.88
C ARG A 161 4.76 -22.42 -11.30
N ALA A 162 3.48 -22.56 -11.60
CA ALA A 162 2.99 -22.19 -12.93
C ALA A 162 3.20 -20.71 -13.19
N THR A 163 2.96 -19.88 -12.17
CA THR A 163 3.18 -18.45 -12.27
C THR A 163 4.66 -18.15 -12.46
N ASP A 164 5.51 -18.85 -11.72
CA ASP A 164 6.96 -18.66 -11.85
C ASP A 164 7.44 -18.96 -13.25
N ARG A 165 6.93 -20.01 -13.84
CA ARG A 165 7.41 -20.41 -15.17
C ARG A 165 6.96 -19.45 -16.26
N GLU A 166 5.90 -18.71 -16.02
CA GLU A 166 5.42 -17.75 -17.00
C GLU A 166 6.12 -16.41 -16.91
N SER A 167 6.85 -16.18 -15.85
CA SER A 167 7.54 -14.89 -15.67
C SER A 167 9.01 -14.94 -16.07
#